data_9ecb4df5c182b0afa599360f5aea09cf
#
_entry.id   9ecb4df5c182b0afa599360f5aea09cf
#
_cell.length_a   1.000
_cell.length_b   1.000
_cell.length_c   1.000
_cell.angle_alpha   90.00
_cell.angle_beta   90.00
_cell.angle_gamma   90.00
#
_symmetry.space_group_name_H-M   'P 1'
#
loop_
_entity.id
_entity.type
_entity.pdbx_description
1 polymer ?
#
loop_
_entity_poly.entity_id
_entity_poly.type
_entity_poly.pdbx_seq_one_letter_code
_entity_poly.pdbx_strand_id
1 'polypeptide(L)'
;GLETLTDKQVGYVMHTRQREQTGNEFLSLEQQRVVAISIAMRSRDGFKVWSLGEPDSSEEELVRRFFDGIERLAPTLVSWNGAGFDLPVLHYRALRHKVQAHRYWEMGDMDQSYKWNNYISRFHWRHVDLMDVLSGFQGRGRIGLDQMSQLLGFPGKLGLSGEGVWDAHIQGRSEDIRNYCETDVVNTYLIYLRFELMRGRLTHEEHEREVEIVRAGLAAAAKPHLRG
;
A
#
# COMPACT_ATOMS: atom_id res chain seq x y z
N GLY A 1 28.89 21.22 -4.98
CA GLY A 1 28.09 20.85 -4.72
C GLY A 1 26.71 20.70 -4.08
N LEU A 2 26.22 19.45 -3.93
CA LEU A 2 24.92 19.19 -3.29
C LEU A 2 24.99 19.22 -1.75
N GLU A 3 26.18 19.20 -1.19
CA GLU A 3 26.45 19.08 0.25
C GLU A 3 25.97 20.29 1.10
N THR A 4 25.72 21.43 0.43
CA THR A 4 25.23 22.67 1.06
C THR A 4 23.72 22.87 0.90
N LEU A 5 23.03 21.99 0.19
CA LEU A 5 21.61 22.10 -0.07
C LEU A 5 20.79 21.45 1.05
N THR A 6 19.66 22.08 1.37
CA THR A 6 18.64 21.44 2.23
C THR A 6 17.96 20.27 1.51
N ASP A 7 17.36 19.34 2.25
CA ASP A 7 16.61 18.20 1.67
C ASP A 7 15.55 18.67 0.67
N LYS A 8 14.87 19.81 0.96
CA LYS A 8 13.92 20.44 0.05
C LYS A 8 14.55 20.84 -1.28
N GLN A 9 15.72 21.46 -1.24
CA GLN A 9 16.46 21.88 -2.44
C GLN A 9 16.97 20.69 -3.22
N VAL A 10 17.47 19.64 -2.53
CA VAL A 10 17.90 18.39 -3.17
C VAL A 10 16.72 17.72 -3.89
N GLY A 11 15.59 17.58 -3.22
CA GLY A 11 14.38 17.02 -3.81
C GLY A 11 13.93 17.81 -5.05
N TYR A 12 13.88 19.14 -4.96
CA TYR A 12 13.54 19.98 -6.12
C TYR A 12 14.47 19.73 -7.32
N VAL A 13 15.78 19.65 -7.08
CA VAL A 13 16.75 19.35 -8.14
C VAL A 13 16.52 17.96 -8.74
N MET A 14 16.23 16.96 -7.90
CA MET A 14 15.96 15.58 -8.35
C MET A 14 14.71 15.52 -9.24
N HIS A 15 13.59 16.10 -8.80
CA HIS A 15 12.34 16.13 -9.57
C HIS A 15 12.50 16.89 -10.90
N THR A 16 13.19 18.04 -10.87
CA THR A 16 13.48 18.82 -12.08
C THR A 16 14.31 18.03 -13.09
N ARG A 17 15.40 17.37 -12.64
CA ARG A 17 16.22 16.53 -13.51
C ARG A 17 15.45 15.36 -14.09
N GLN A 18 14.62 14.71 -13.27
CA GLN A 18 13.79 13.60 -13.71
C GLN A 18 12.82 14.05 -14.81
N ARG A 19 12.16 15.21 -14.63
CA ARG A 19 11.29 15.81 -15.65
C ARG A 19 12.06 16.11 -16.95
N GLU A 20 13.24 16.70 -16.86
CA GLU A 20 14.06 17.01 -18.03
C GLU A 20 14.49 15.77 -18.80
N GLN A 21 14.77 14.66 -18.10
CA GLN A 21 15.27 13.42 -18.70
C GLN A 21 14.17 12.53 -19.25
N THR A 22 13.00 12.50 -18.59
CA THR A 22 11.96 11.50 -18.87
C THR A 22 10.61 12.10 -19.27
N GLY A 23 10.46 13.43 -19.13
CA GLY A 23 9.17 14.11 -19.29
C GLY A 23 8.21 13.93 -18.10
N ASN A 24 8.64 13.22 -17.04
CA ASN A 24 7.84 12.96 -15.84
C ASN A 24 8.65 13.28 -14.58
N GLU A 25 8.01 13.88 -13.58
CA GLU A 25 8.64 14.21 -12.28
C GLU A 25 8.76 13.02 -11.32
N PHE A 26 8.09 11.91 -11.61
CA PHE A 26 8.08 10.74 -10.74
C PHE A 26 9.45 10.09 -10.69
N LEU A 27 10.08 10.13 -9.52
CA LEU A 27 11.42 9.57 -9.31
C LEU A 27 11.42 8.05 -9.46
N SER A 28 12.56 7.49 -9.88
CA SER A 28 12.74 6.04 -9.95
C SER A 28 12.61 5.38 -8.58
N LEU A 29 12.28 4.08 -8.57
CA LEU A 29 11.90 3.35 -7.35
C LEU A 29 13.00 3.34 -6.27
N GLU A 30 14.26 3.28 -6.68
CA GLU A 30 15.40 3.30 -5.75
C GLU A 30 15.64 4.68 -5.10
N GLN A 31 15.08 5.73 -5.69
CA GLN A 31 15.12 7.10 -5.16
C GLN A 31 13.95 7.43 -4.23
N GLN A 32 12.94 6.56 -4.19
CA GLN A 32 11.79 6.73 -3.31
C GLN A 32 12.17 6.48 -1.85
N ARG A 33 11.48 7.17 -0.94
CA ARG A 33 11.58 7.02 0.49
C ARG A 33 10.22 6.69 1.08
N VAL A 34 10.18 5.74 2.01
CA VAL A 34 8.96 5.39 2.75
C VAL A 34 8.73 6.43 3.85
N VAL A 35 7.61 7.14 3.79
CA VAL A 35 7.22 8.17 4.77
C VAL A 35 5.97 7.79 5.56
N ALA A 36 5.16 6.87 5.06
CA ALA A 36 4.03 6.27 5.75
C ALA A 36 3.74 4.88 5.18
N ILE A 37 3.22 3.99 6.01
CA ILE A 37 2.64 2.71 5.62
C ILE A 37 1.34 2.55 6.40
N SER A 38 0.22 2.37 5.70
CA SER A 38 -1.06 2.08 6.32
C SER A 38 -1.53 0.67 6.01
N ILE A 39 -2.31 0.11 6.92
CA ILE A 39 -2.82 -1.25 6.84
C ILE A 39 -4.31 -1.26 7.12
N ALA A 40 -5.07 -1.90 6.25
CA ALA A 40 -6.42 -2.37 6.51
C ALA A 40 -6.37 -3.87 6.76
N MET A 41 -6.75 -4.32 7.92
CA MET A 41 -6.67 -5.72 8.32
C MET A 41 -8.02 -6.30 8.72
N ARG A 42 -8.40 -7.37 8.04
CA ARG A 42 -9.53 -8.23 8.42
C ARG A 42 -9.00 -9.45 9.16
N SER A 43 -9.45 -9.66 10.36
CA SER A 43 -9.13 -10.82 11.20
C SER A 43 -10.41 -11.40 11.81
N ARG A 44 -10.29 -12.45 12.62
CA ARG A 44 -11.43 -13.00 13.36
C ARG A 44 -12.06 -11.97 14.31
N ASP A 45 -11.29 -11.00 14.79
CA ASP A 45 -11.73 -9.96 15.73
C ASP A 45 -12.41 -8.76 15.03
N GLY A 46 -12.58 -8.80 13.71
CA GLY A 46 -13.21 -7.73 12.94
C GLY A 46 -12.28 -7.07 11.93
N PHE A 47 -12.54 -5.80 11.62
CA PHE A 47 -11.77 -4.98 10.69
C PHE A 47 -11.11 -3.81 11.42
N LYS A 48 -9.84 -3.55 11.11
CA LYS A 48 -9.08 -2.43 11.67
C LYS A 48 -8.27 -1.74 10.57
N VAL A 49 -8.12 -0.42 10.71
CA VAL A 49 -7.25 0.38 9.84
C VAL A 49 -6.37 1.28 10.70
N TRP A 50 -5.07 1.30 10.38
CA TRP A 50 -4.09 2.13 11.07
C TRP A 50 -2.85 2.33 10.22
N SER A 51 -2.05 3.34 10.56
CA SER A 51 -0.71 3.52 10.02
C SER A 51 0.34 2.95 10.96
N LEU A 52 1.39 2.35 10.40
CA LEU A 52 2.51 1.80 11.17
C LEU A 52 3.34 2.94 11.81
N GLY A 53 3.85 2.68 13.00
CA GLY A 53 4.67 3.64 13.76
C GLY A 53 3.91 4.91 14.13
N GLU A 54 4.66 5.90 14.56
CA GLU A 54 4.19 7.25 14.88
C GLU A 54 4.50 8.22 13.73
N PRO A 55 3.93 9.44 13.70
CA PRO A 55 4.17 10.41 12.62
C PRO A 55 5.64 10.78 12.40
N ASP A 56 6.47 10.63 13.43
CA ASP A 56 7.91 10.90 13.45
C ASP A 56 8.78 9.64 13.40
N SER A 57 8.18 8.46 13.23
CA SER A 57 8.93 7.20 13.11
C SER A 57 9.90 7.24 11.93
N SER A 58 11.09 6.67 12.16
CA SER A 58 12.09 6.56 11.11
C SER A 58 11.64 5.62 9.99
N GLU A 59 12.17 5.84 8.78
CA GLU A 59 11.91 4.95 7.65
C GLU A 59 12.30 3.49 7.96
N GLU A 60 13.45 3.28 8.63
CA GLU A 60 13.89 1.95 9.06
C GLU A 60 12.83 1.27 9.94
N GLU A 61 12.27 2.00 10.89
CA GLU A 61 11.23 1.48 11.77
C GLU A 61 9.96 1.10 10.99
N LEU A 62 9.51 1.94 10.07
CA LEU A 62 8.34 1.65 9.24
C LEU A 62 8.52 0.38 8.41
N VAL A 63 9.65 0.28 7.71
CA VAL A 63 9.99 -0.88 6.88
C VAL A 63 10.11 -2.15 7.74
N ARG A 64 10.77 -2.08 8.88
CA ARG A 64 10.87 -3.20 9.82
C ARG A 64 9.50 -3.65 10.33
N ARG A 65 8.65 -2.73 10.78
CA ARG A 65 7.30 -3.04 11.26
C ARG A 65 6.44 -3.72 10.21
N PHE A 66 6.59 -3.35 8.92
CA PHE A 66 5.90 -4.01 7.82
C PHE A 66 6.31 -5.48 7.72
N PHE A 67 7.60 -5.77 7.62
CA PHE A 67 8.08 -7.14 7.50
C PHE A 67 7.87 -7.97 8.76
N ASP A 68 7.97 -7.38 9.95
CA ASP A 68 7.61 -8.02 11.22
C ASP A 68 6.12 -8.42 11.26
N GLY A 69 5.24 -7.61 10.66
CA GLY A 69 3.83 -7.94 10.49
C GLY A 69 3.64 -9.17 9.60
N ILE A 70 4.34 -9.25 8.47
CA ILE A 70 4.34 -10.42 7.58
C ILE A 70 4.88 -11.65 8.32
N GLU A 71 5.98 -11.51 9.06
CA GLU A 71 6.63 -12.58 9.80
C GLU A 71 5.67 -13.22 10.83
N ARG A 72 4.96 -12.37 11.59
CA ARG A 72 4.08 -12.84 12.66
C ARG A 72 2.75 -13.38 12.18
N LEU A 73 2.14 -12.75 11.17
CA LEU A 73 0.75 -13.00 10.80
C LEU A 73 0.61 -13.86 9.54
N ALA A 74 1.64 -13.92 8.70
CA ALA A 74 1.58 -14.58 7.39
C ALA A 74 0.27 -14.29 6.62
N PRO A 75 -0.15 -13.00 6.48
CA PRO A 75 -1.43 -12.66 5.93
C PRO A 75 -1.51 -12.96 4.43
N THR A 76 -2.71 -13.00 3.87
CA THR A 76 -2.87 -12.69 2.46
C THR A 76 -2.67 -11.19 2.29
N LEU A 77 -1.64 -10.80 1.55
CA LEU A 77 -1.35 -9.40 1.26
C LEU A 77 -2.16 -8.97 0.04
N VAL A 78 -2.88 -7.87 0.16
CA VAL A 78 -3.65 -7.28 -0.95
C VAL A 78 -3.15 -5.87 -1.19
N SER A 79 -2.97 -5.51 -2.46
CA SER A 79 -2.49 -4.19 -2.83
C SER A 79 -3.15 -3.68 -4.12
N TRP A 80 -2.99 -2.40 -4.39
CA TRP A 80 -3.28 -1.78 -5.68
C TRP A 80 -1.98 -1.24 -6.29
N ASN A 81 -1.46 -1.87 -7.32
CA ASN A 81 -0.15 -1.59 -7.92
C ASN A 81 1.04 -1.83 -6.98
N GLY A 82 0.85 -2.62 -5.93
CA GLY A 82 1.91 -2.88 -4.96
C GLY A 82 3.09 -3.65 -5.56
N ALA A 83 2.84 -4.56 -6.49
CA ALA A 83 3.90 -5.27 -7.22
C ALA A 83 4.72 -4.34 -8.14
N GLY A 84 4.10 -3.27 -8.63
CA GLY A 84 4.75 -2.30 -9.51
C GLY A 84 5.41 -1.13 -8.78
N PHE A 85 5.06 -0.86 -7.54
CA PHE A 85 5.55 0.30 -6.80
C PHE A 85 5.91 0.00 -5.34
N ASP A 86 4.92 -0.26 -4.47
CA ASP A 86 5.15 -0.29 -3.01
C ASP A 86 6.15 -1.37 -2.59
N LEU A 87 5.98 -2.60 -3.08
CA LEU A 87 6.84 -3.73 -2.69
C LEU A 87 8.29 -3.57 -3.20
N PRO A 88 8.56 -3.22 -4.47
CA PRO A 88 9.92 -2.91 -4.91
C PRO A 88 10.59 -1.81 -4.08
N VAL A 89 9.87 -0.72 -3.75
CA VAL A 89 10.40 0.33 -2.87
C VAL A 89 10.74 -0.25 -1.50
N LEU A 90 9.81 -0.98 -0.88
CA LEU A 90 10.05 -1.64 0.42
C LEU A 90 11.25 -2.58 0.40
N HIS A 91 11.47 -3.34 -0.70
CA HIS A 91 12.63 -4.22 -0.86
C HIS A 91 13.94 -3.42 -0.88
N TYR A 92 14.00 -2.35 -1.69
CA TYR A 92 15.22 -1.51 -1.77
C TYR A 92 15.50 -0.82 -0.44
N ARG A 93 14.45 -0.36 0.26
CA ARG A 93 14.61 0.27 1.58
C ARG A 93 14.98 -0.76 2.66
N ALA A 94 14.44 -1.98 2.61
CA ALA A 94 14.86 -3.08 3.48
C ALA A 94 16.34 -3.43 3.30
N LEU A 95 16.83 -3.52 2.06
CA LEU A 95 18.26 -3.71 1.76
C LEU A 95 19.11 -2.57 2.36
N ARG A 96 18.70 -1.32 2.15
CA ARG A 96 19.39 -0.14 2.67
C ARG A 96 19.50 -0.16 4.19
N HIS A 97 18.43 -0.51 4.89
CA HIS A 97 18.33 -0.51 6.35
C HIS A 97 18.67 -1.87 6.98
N LYS A 98 19.10 -2.87 6.19
CA LYS A 98 19.45 -4.23 6.63
C LYS A 98 18.30 -4.91 7.41
N VAL A 99 17.05 -4.66 6.98
CA VAL A 99 15.86 -5.29 7.55
C VAL A 99 15.72 -6.70 7.02
N GLN A 100 15.51 -7.67 7.91
CA GLN A 100 15.26 -9.06 7.55
C GLN A 100 13.78 -9.28 7.24
N ALA A 101 13.49 -10.20 6.31
CA ALA A 101 12.13 -10.49 5.84
C ALA A 101 12.01 -11.99 5.44
N HIS A 102 12.32 -12.89 6.36
CA HIS A 102 12.44 -14.33 6.06
C HIS A 102 11.16 -14.90 5.46
N ARG A 103 10.03 -14.70 6.13
CA ARG A 103 8.74 -15.22 5.69
C ARG A 103 8.25 -14.61 4.36
N TYR A 104 8.58 -13.36 4.11
CA TYR A 104 8.25 -12.72 2.83
C TYR A 104 8.97 -13.41 1.66
N TRP A 105 10.24 -13.80 1.86
CA TRP A 105 11.08 -14.46 0.85
C TRP A 105 11.01 -15.98 0.89
N GLU A 106 10.18 -16.57 1.77
CA GLU A 106 9.99 -18.01 1.85
C GLU A 106 9.33 -18.55 0.57
N MET A 107 9.94 -19.57 -0.04
CA MET A 107 9.50 -20.19 -1.29
C MET A 107 9.22 -21.70 -1.16
N GLY A 108 9.23 -22.23 0.05
CA GLY A 108 9.01 -23.64 0.36
C GLY A 108 10.26 -24.34 0.87
N ASP A 109 11.32 -23.59 1.18
CA ASP A 109 12.57 -24.16 1.71
C ASP A 109 12.40 -24.56 3.18
N MET A 110 11.78 -23.72 4.00
CA MET A 110 11.53 -23.96 5.41
C MET A 110 10.08 -24.37 5.68
N ASP A 111 9.13 -23.81 4.93
CA ASP A 111 7.70 -24.08 5.05
C ASP A 111 7.12 -24.46 3.68
N GLN A 112 6.85 -25.75 3.50
CA GLN A 112 6.35 -26.32 2.23
C GLN A 112 5.01 -25.69 1.75
N SER A 113 4.25 -25.04 2.64
CA SER A 113 3.02 -24.34 2.25
C SER A 113 3.27 -23.15 1.34
N TYR A 114 4.51 -22.61 1.33
CA TYR A 114 4.93 -21.50 0.47
C TYR A 114 5.36 -21.95 -0.93
N LYS A 115 5.61 -23.23 -1.15
CA LYS A 115 6.12 -23.73 -2.45
C LYS A 115 5.21 -23.34 -3.62
N TRP A 116 3.91 -23.42 -3.42
CA TRP A 116 2.90 -23.14 -4.45
C TRP A 116 1.99 -21.93 -4.10
N ASN A 117 2.30 -21.24 -3.02
CA ASN A 117 1.58 -20.05 -2.59
C ASN A 117 2.48 -19.13 -1.73
N ASN A 118 3.36 -18.36 -2.36
CA ASN A 118 4.29 -17.42 -1.73
C ASN A 118 3.99 -15.97 -2.13
N TYR A 119 4.67 -14.99 -1.50
CA TYR A 119 4.49 -13.56 -1.78
C TYR A 119 5.17 -13.10 -3.07
N ILE A 120 6.15 -13.87 -3.58
CA ILE A 120 7.02 -13.45 -4.68
C ILE A 120 6.38 -13.69 -6.06
N SER A 121 5.66 -14.80 -6.20
CA SER A 121 5.04 -15.13 -7.48
C SER A 121 3.77 -14.32 -7.71
N ARG A 122 3.72 -13.56 -8.79
CA ARG A 122 2.56 -12.77 -9.20
C ARG A 122 1.31 -13.61 -9.54
N PHE A 123 1.44 -14.91 -9.67
CA PHE A 123 0.34 -15.84 -9.96
C PHE A 123 -0.13 -16.59 -8.70
N HIS A 124 0.47 -16.33 -7.55
CA HIS A 124 0.04 -16.88 -6.28
C HIS A 124 -0.95 -15.97 -5.56
N TRP A 125 -1.72 -16.55 -4.65
CA TRP A 125 -2.77 -15.84 -3.92
C TRP A 125 -2.33 -15.34 -2.53
N ARG A 126 -1.06 -15.51 -2.17
CA ARG A 126 -0.52 -14.98 -0.92
C ARG A 126 -0.26 -13.47 -1.01
N HIS A 127 0.06 -12.99 -2.22
CA HIS A 127 -0.02 -11.56 -2.56
C HIS A 127 -0.93 -11.39 -3.78
N VAL A 128 -1.94 -10.53 -3.64
CA VAL A 128 -2.88 -10.19 -4.69
C VAL A 128 -2.73 -8.71 -5.04
N ASP A 129 -2.08 -8.42 -6.14
CA ASP A 129 -2.11 -7.08 -6.73
C ASP A 129 -3.36 -6.95 -7.59
N LEU A 130 -4.36 -6.24 -7.07
CA LEU A 130 -5.67 -6.13 -7.73
C LEU A 130 -5.58 -5.42 -9.08
N MET A 131 -4.71 -4.42 -9.22
CA MET A 131 -4.54 -3.74 -10.51
C MET A 131 -3.99 -4.68 -11.58
N ASP A 132 -3.02 -5.51 -11.21
CA ASP A 132 -2.42 -6.51 -12.10
C ASP A 132 -3.43 -7.61 -12.49
N VAL A 133 -4.09 -8.19 -11.49
CA VAL A 133 -5.04 -9.30 -11.71
C VAL A 133 -6.23 -8.83 -12.56
N LEU A 134 -6.83 -7.68 -12.23
CA LEU A 134 -8.00 -7.15 -12.95
C LEU A 134 -7.66 -6.68 -14.35
N SER A 135 -6.43 -6.24 -14.61
CA SER A 135 -5.94 -5.89 -15.95
C SER A 135 -5.54 -7.12 -16.80
N GLY A 136 -5.67 -8.34 -16.26
CA GLY A 136 -5.14 -9.55 -16.92
C GLY A 136 -3.62 -9.49 -17.10
N PHE A 137 -2.91 -8.82 -16.19
CA PHE A 137 -1.46 -8.57 -16.23
C PHE A 137 -0.98 -7.75 -17.43
N GLN A 138 -1.88 -6.97 -18.05
CA GLN A 138 -1.60 -6.15 -19.23
C GLN A 138 -1.50 -4.67 -18.85
N GLY A 139 -0.40 -4.01 -19.20
CA GLY A 139 -0.17 -2.61 -18.86
C GLY A 139 -1.27 -1.66 -19.34
N ARG A 140 -1.80 -1.88 -20.55
CA ARG A 140 -2.89 -1.07 -21.15
C ARG A 140 -4.25 -1.19 -20.43
N GLY A 141 -4.44 -2.24 -19.64
CA GLY A 141 -5.68 -2.47 -18.88
C GLY A 141 -5.62 -1.90 -17.46
N ARG A 142 -4.50 -1.33 -17.05
CA ARG A 142 -4.31 -0.76 -15.71
C ARG A 142 -5.01 0.58 -15.59
N ILE A 143 -5.73 0.76 -14.50
CA ILE A 143 -6.35 2.04 -14.13
C ILE A 143 -5.96 2.42 -12.70
N GLY A 144 -6.10 3.69 -12.35
CA GLY A 144 -5.79 4.18 -10.99
C GLY A 144 -6.81 3.70 -9.96
N LEU A 145 -6.37 3.62 -8.68
CA LEU A 145 -7.24 3.25 -7.55
C LEU A 145 -8.48 4.14 -7.47
N ASP A 146 -8.31 5.45 -7.66
CA ASP A 146 -9.40 6.42 -7.61
C ASP A 146 -10.45 6.15 -8.71
N GLN A 147 -10.00 5.89 -9.94
CA GLN A 147 -10.89 5.56 -11.05
C GLN A 147 -11.68 4.27 -10.79
N MET A 148 -11.04 3.25 -10.22
CA MET A 148 -11.72 2.00 -9.85
C MET A 148 -12.70 2.24 -8.70
N SER A 149 -12.32 3.02 -7.69
CA SER A 149 -13.20 3.37 -6.57
C SER A 149 -14.46 4.08 -7.07
N GLN A 150 -14.31 5.08 -7.93
CA GLN A 150 -15.43 5.82 -8.53
C GLN A 150 -16.35 4.91 -9.37
N LEU A 151 -15.77 4.01 -10.17
CA LEU A 151 -16.54 3.02 -10.96
C LEU A 151 -17.43 2.15 -10.06
N LEU A 152 -16.94 1.81 -8.86
CA LEU A 152 -17.65 0.95 -7.90
C LEU A 152 -18.55 1.73 -6.93
N GLY A 153 -18.57 3.07 -6.99
CA GLY A 153 -19.34 3.93 -6.09
C GLY A 153 -18.72 4.05 -4.69
N PHE A 154 -17.41 3.84 -4.55
CA PHE A 154 -16.68 4.06 -3.31
C PHE A 154 -16.19 5.52 -3.21
N PRO A 155 -15.84 6.00 -1.99
CA PRO A 155 -15.44 7.41 -1.80
C PRO A 155 -14.24 7.86 -2.65
N GLY A 156 -13.32 6.93 -3.01
CA GLY A 156 -12.12 7.28 -3.75
C GLY A 156 -11.15 8.14 -2.93
N LYS A 157 -10.42 9.02 -3.62
CA LYS A 157 -9.46 9.93 -2.99
C LYS A 157 -10.16 11.08 -2.27
N LEU A 158 -9.80 11.29 -1.02
CA LEU A 158 -10.27 12.39 -0.20
C LEU A 158 -9.09 13.35 0.07
N GLY A 159 -8.93 14.38 -0.76
CA GLY A 159 -7.98 15.48 -0.56
C GLY A 159 -6.62 15.27 -1.22
N LEU A 160 -5.67 14.61 -0.56
CA LEU A 160 -4.29 14.46 -1.06
C LEU A 160 -4.24 13.47 -2.26
N SER A 161 -3.24 13.67 -3.13
CA SER A 161 -2.89 12.73 -4.20
C SER A 161 -1.44 12.27 -4.06
N GLY A 162 -1.04 11.19 -4.73
CA GLY A 162 0.35 10.73 -4.71
C GLY A 162 1.35 11.82 -5.11
N GLU A 163 0.97 12.69 -6.07
CA GLU A 163 1.79 13.85 -6.50
C GLU A 163 1.97 14.89 -5.38
N GLY A 164 0.99 15.02 -4.47
CA GLY A 164 1.04 15.97 -3.37
C GLY A 164 1.79 15.46 -2.14
N VAL A 165 2.20 14.19 -2.09
CA VAL A 165 2.88 13.58 -0.93
C VAL A 165 4.22 14.26 -0.64
N TRP A 166 5.00 14.58 -1.68
CA TRP A 166 6.27 15.28 -1.52
C TRP A 166 6.08 16.65 -0.82
N ASP A 167 5.16 17.47 -1.32
CA ASP A 167 4.88 18.78 -0.73
C ASP A 167 4.37 18.68 0.70
N ALA A 168 3.49 17.71 0.98
CA ALA A 168 3.01 17.43 2.33
C ALA A 168 4.16 17.02 3.27
N HIS A 169 5.08 16.16 2.79
CA HIS A 169 6.23 15.72 3.58
C HIS A 169 7.17 16.86 3.95
N ILE A 170 7.56 17.71 2.99
CA ILE A 170 8.46 18.85 3.26
C ILE A 170 7.82 19.96 4.08
N GLN A 171 6.49 19.99 4.18
CA GLN A 171 5.72 20.87 5.05
C GLN A 171 5.46 20.27 6.44
N GLY A 172 5.96 19.06 6.72
CA GLY A 172 5.76 18.38 8.00
C GLY A 172 4.34 17.86 8.23
N ARG A 173 3.52 17.73 7.16
CA ARG A 173 2.13 17.25 7.23
C ARG A 173 2.04 15.73 7.19
N SER A 174 2.78 15.07 8.10
CA SER A 174 2.85 13.60 8.17
C SER A 174 1.48 12.96 8.43
N GLU A 175 0.64 13.58 9.25
CA GLU A 175 -0.72 13.08 9.51
C GLU A 175 -1.60 13.09 8.25
N ASP A 176 -1.50 14.10 7.39
CA ASP A 176 -2.25 14.14 6.14
C ASP A 176 -1.84 13.00 5.20
N ILE A 177 -0.54 12.68 5.16
CA ILE A 177 -0.02 11.55 4.38
C ILE A 177 -0.56 10.23 4.94
N ARG A 178 -0.55 10.06 6.26
CA ARG A 178 -1.08 8.85 6.93
C ARG A 178 -2.58 8.69 6.66
N ASN A 179 -3.36 9.75 6.81
CA ASN A 179 -4.80 9.77 6.55
C ASN A 179 -5.11 9.42 5.09
N TYR A 180 -4.34 9.96 4.15
CA TYR A 180 -4.42 9.60 2.74
C TYR A 180 -4.15 8.10 2.52
N CYS A 181 -3.04 7.58 3.07
CA CYS A 181 -2.72 6.15 2.96
C CYS A 181 -3.79 5.25 3.59
N GLU A 182 -4.37 5.65 4.74
CA GLU A 182 -5.45 4.89 5.38
C GLU A 182 -6.71 4.83 4.50
N THR A 183 -7.06 5.92 3.83
CA THR A 183 -8.17 5.93 2.86
C THR A 183 -7.90 5.02 1.66
N ASP A 184 -6.67 5.04 1.12
CA ASP A 184 -6.28 4.21 -0.02
C ASP A 184 -6.34 2.71 0.32
N VAL A 185 -5.88 2.28 1.50
CA VAL A 185 -5.96 0.86 1.89
C VAL A 185 -7.38 0.40 2.20
N VAL A 186 -8.26 1.29 2.68
CA VAL A 186 -9.70 0.99 2.85
C VAL A 186 -10.36 0.80 1.49
N ASN A 187 -10.16 1.72 0.54
CA ASN A 187 -10.67 1.57 -0.82
C ASN A 187 -10.16 0.27 -1.48
N THR A 188 -8.87 -0.02 -1.35
CA THR A 188 -8.27 -1.27 -1.84
C THR A 188 -8.96 -2.50 -1.26
N TYR A 189 -9.25 -2.48 0.06
CA TYR A 189 -9.95 -3.60 0.71
C TYR A 189 -11.40 -3.74 0.22
N LEU A 190 -12.14 -2.64 0.04
CA LEU A 190 -13.50 -2.68 -0.50
C LEU A 190 -13.53 -3.23 -1.93
N ILE A 191 -12.54 -2.85 -2.77
CA ILE A 191 -12.39 -3.43 -4.11
C ILE A 191 -12.07 -4.93 -4.03
N TYR A 192 -11.23 -5.35 -3.07
CA TYR A 192 -10.95 -6.75 -2.84
C TYR A 192 -12.20 -7.56 -2.48
N LEU A 193 -13.11 -7.04 -1.66
CA LEU A 193 -14.38 -7.71 -1.37
C LEU A 193 -15.24 -7.88 -2.64
N ARG A 194 -15.29 -6.88 -3.52
CA ARG A 194 -15.95 -6.99 -4.83
C ARG A 194 -15.29 -8.04 -5.72
N PHE A 195 -13.97 -8.10 -5.70
CA PHE A 195 -13.21 -9.12 -6.43
C PHE A 195 -13.49 -10.54 -5.89
N GLU A 196 -13.54 -10.74 -4.57
CA GLU A 196 -13.88 -12.02 -3.94
C GLU A 196 -15.31 -12.47 -4.28
N LEU A 197 -16.27 -11.53 -4.33
CA LEU A 197 -17.63 -11.78 -4.80
C LEU A 197 -17.62 -12.18 -6.30
N MET A 198 -16.95 -11.42 -7.16
CA MET A 198 -16.86 -11.67 -8.58
C MET A 198 -16.29 -13.05 -8.91
N ARG A 199 -15.27 -13.50 -8.16
CA ARG A 199 -14.66 -14.82 -8.38
C ARG A 199 -15.37 -15.96 -7.62
N GLY A 200 -16.53 -15.70 -6.99
CA GLY A 200 -17.34 -16.72 -6.31
C GLY A 200 -16.77 -17.24 -5.00
N ARG A 201 -15.88 -16.45 -4.35
CA ARG A 201 -15.34 -16.78 -3.01
C ARG A 201 -16.22 -16.26 -1.89
N LEU A 202 -17.08 -15.29 -2.19
CA LEU A 202 -18.13 -14.80 -1.32
C LEU A 202 -19.47 -14.93 -2.05
N THR A 203 -20.51 -15.29 -1.32
CA THR A 203 -21.89 -15.08 -1.75
C THR A 203 -22.27 -13.61 -1.58
N HIS A 204 -23.41 -13.18 -2.15
CA HIS A 204 -23.92 -11.80 -1.92
C HIS A 204 -24.14 -11.50 -0.45
N GLU A 205 -24.72 -12.43 0.31
CA GLU A 205 -24.94 -12.26 1.75
C GLU A 205 -23.62 -12.16 2.54
N GLU A 206 -22.62 -12.95 2.18
CA GLU A 206 -21.29 -12.89 2.81
C GLU A 206 -20.60 -11.57 2.50
N HIS A 207 -20.70 -11.10 1.26
CA HIS A 207 -20.18 -9.80 0.87
C HIS A 207 -20.81 -8.66 1.67
N GLU A 208 -22.14 -8.65 1.83
CA GLU A 208 -22.84 -7.64 2.63
C GLU A 208 -22.40 -7.69 4.11
N ARG A 209 -22.29 -8.90 4.69
CA ARG A 209 -21.76 -9.06 6.06
C ARG A 209 -20.33 -8.51 6.20
N GLU A 210 -19.45 -8.78 5.25
CA GLU A 210 -18.08 -8.23 5.27
C GLU A 210 -18.08 -6.70 5.17
N VAL A 211 -18.94 -6.11 4.34
CA VAL A 211 -19.09 -4.64 4.27
C VAL A 211 -19.57 -4.06 5.61
N GLU A 212 -20.52 -4.70 6.29
CA GLU A 212 -20.96 -4.26 7.63
C GLU A 212 -19.83 -4.37 8.68
N ILE A 213 -19.00 -5.41 8.61
CA ILE A 213 -17.81 -5.53 9.47
C ILE A 213 -16.82 -4.36 9.21
N VAL A 214 -16.63 -3.98 7.95
CA VAL A 214 -15.80 -2.81 7.61
C VAL A 214 -16.41 -1.54 8.20
N ARG A 215 -17.70 -1.29 7.99
CA ARG A 215 -18.40 -0.12 8.54
C ARG A 215 -18.27 -0.03 10.07
N ALA A 216 -18.49 -1.14 10.75
CA ALA A 216 -18.33 -1.21 12.21
C ALA A 216 -16.89 -0.90 12.65
N GLY A 217 -15.90 -1.44 11.95
CA GLY A 217 -14.48 -1.18 12.21
C GLY A 217 -14.08 0.28 11.98
N LEU A 218 -14.57 0.91 10.92
CA LEU A 218 -14.33 2.32 10.62
C LEU A 218 -15.01 3.23 11.64
N ALA A 219 -16.24 2.92 12.03
CA ALA A 219 -16.96 3.64 13.08
C ALA A 219 -16.23 3.57 14.43
N ALA A 220 -15.70 2.38 14.79
CA ALA A 220 -14.93 2.18 16.01
C ALA A 220 -13.59 2.91 16.01
N ALA A 221 -12.94 3.05 14.86
CA ALA A 221 -11.68 3.80 14.71
C ALA A 221 -11.85 5.30 15.02
N ALA A 222 -13.07 5.83 14.91
CA ALA A 222 -13.44 7.22 15.21
C ALA A 222 -12.59 8.29 14.50
N LYS A 223 -11.96 7.94 13.38
CA LYS A 223 -11.10 8.84 12.60
C LYS A 223 -11.92 9.70 11.64
N PRO A 224 -11.80 11.04 11.65
CA PRO A 224 -12.63 11.92 10.82
C PRO A 224 -12.54 11.62 9.32
N HIS A 225 -11.35 11.32 8.80
CA HIS A 225 -11.11 11.04 7.38
C HIS A 225 -11.68 9.68 6.90
N LEU A 226 -12.15 8.83 7.81
CA LEU A 226 -12.79 7.54 7.51
C LEU A 226 -14.31 7.56 7.71
N ARG A 227 -14.88 8.73 8.05
CA ARG A 227 -16.33 8.95 8.17
C ARG A 227 -16.86 9.50 6.85
N GLY A 228 -17.21 8.62 5.94
CA GLY A 228 -17.82 8.97 4.67
C GLY A 228 -18.98 8.04 4.32
#